data_c862c385cc3a0780a40b44c4e38b8241
#
_entry.id   c862c385cc3a0780a40b44c4e38b8241
#
_cell.length_a   1.000
_cell.length_b   1.000
_cell.length_c   1.000
_cell.angle_alpha   90.00
_cell.angle_beta   90.00
_cell.angle_gamma   90.00
#
_symmetry.space_group_name_H-M   'P 1'
#
loop_
_entity.id
_entity.type
_entity.pdbx_description
1 polymer ?
#
loop_
_entity_poly.entity_id
_entity_poly.type
_entity_poly.pdbx_seq_one_letter_code
_entity_poly.pdbx_strand_id
1 'polypeptide(L)'
;VAGAARRRDGHVTQERMLEEAMTAIAEDGLSSLTMSALAERLGTSGGHILYYFGSKDLLLLAALRWSEAALAEERRALLSRRITAERKLDRFLLLYLPRGPRDPRWTLWIELWARTPGNSALGEAQEELDRGWHEDLEALLAAGVERRRFAPLDAGARASELLALLDGLSTRVVLGQESGRDPRPALEVARSAVRALITPYATGADDEQNGVGNGPGGADDGPSVTGNAPDSATS
;
A
#
# COMPACT_ATOMS: atom_id res chain seq x y z
N VAL A 1 -9.62 42.21 44.13
CA VAL A 1 -10.67 41.58 43.36
C VAL A 1 -10.02 41.12 42.06
N ALA A 2 -9.61 39.86 42.01
CA ALA A 2 -9.02 39.25 40.82
C ALA A 2 -10.15 38.64 39.99
N GLY A 3 -10.40 39.26 38.83
CA GLY A 3 -11.32 38.72 37.80
C GLY A 3 -10.69 37.46 37.16
N ALA A 4 -11.19 36.28 37.52
CA ALA A 4 -10.89 35.09 36.80
C ALA A 4 -11.41 35.25 35.36
N ALA A 5 -10.50 35.37 34.43
CA ALA A 5 -10.81 35.29 33.01
C ALA A 5 -11.46 33.95 32.71
N ARG A 6 -12.78 33.96 32.49
CA ARG A 6 -13.58 32.84 32.01
C ARG A 6 -13.05 32.54 30.62
N ARG A 7 -12.14 31.55 30.53
CA ARG A 7 -11.74 30.95 29.23
C ARG A 7 -13.02 30.53 28.54
N ARG A 8 -13.26 31.09 27.35
CA ARG A 8 -14.28 30.62 26.44
C ARG A 8 -13.94 29.15 26.14
N ASP A 9 -14.77 28.23 26.64
CA ASP A 9 -14.78 26.84 26.19
C ASP A 9 -15.14 26.86 24.70
N GLY A 10 -14.14 27.04 23.85
CA GLY A 10 -14.27 26.67 22.46
C GLY A 10 -14.54 25.17 22.46
N HIS A 11 -15.67 24.75 21.94
CA HIS A 11 -16.08 23.35 21.87
C HIS A 11 -14.94 22.57 21.17
N VAL A 12 -14.15 21.80 21.94
CA VAL A 12 -13.11 20.94 21.36
C VAL A 12 -13.79 19.79 20.66
N THR A 13 -13.67 19.72 19.35
CA THR A 13 -14.28 18.66 18.52
C THR A 13 -13.53 17.35 18.71
N GLN A 14 -14.24 16.25 18.44
CA GLN A 14 -13.64 14.91 18.46
C GLN A 14 -12.44 14.83 17.51
N GLU A 15 -12.56 15.38 16.30
CA GLU A 15 -11.48 15.44 15.32
C GLU A 15 -10.24 16.17 15.86
N ARG A 16 -10.43 17.31 16.52
CA ARG A 16 -9.33 18.05 17.16
C ARG A 16 -8.65 17.25 18.27
N MET A 17 -9.41 16.42 19.02
CA MET A 17 -8.85 15.51 20.02
C MET A 17 -7.98 14.42 19.39
N LEU A 18 -8.41 13.88 18.23
CA LEU A 18 -7.66 12.86 17.48
C LEU A 18 -6.38 13.44 16.86
N GLU A 19 -6.44 14.61 16.22
CA GLU A 19 -5.26 15.33 15.71
C GLU A 19 -4.23 15.57 16.82
N GLU A 20 -4.66 16.08 17.96
CA GLU A 20 -3.78 16.37 19.07
C GLU A 20 -3.19 15.10 19.69
N ALA A 21 -3.97 14.01 19.75
CA ALA A 21 -3.47 12.72 20.20
C ALA A 21 -2.35 12.20 19.27
N MET A 22 -2.54 12.29 17.96
CA MET A 22 -1.51 11.91 16.98
C MET A 22 -0.27 12.79 17.09
N THR A 23 -0.44 14.08 17.29
CA THR A 23 0.66 15.04 17.50
C THR A 23 1.44 14.71 18.77
N ALA A 24 0.75 14.47 19.89
CA ALA A 24 1.38 14.09 21.15
C ALA A 24 2.16 12.77 21.05
N ILE A 25 1.63 11.78 20.33
CA ILE A 25 2.33 10.51 20.08
C ILE A 25 3.61 10.74 19.25
N ALA A 26 3.56 11.59 18.23
CA ALA A 26 4.72 11.90 17.40
C ALA A 26 5.83 12.64 18.18
N GLU A 27 5.46 13.58 19.02
CA GLU A 27 6.38 14.41 19.81
C GLU A 27 6.95 13.67 21.01
N ASP A 28 6.09 13.12 21.85
CA ASP A 28 6.42 12.64 23.18
C ASP A 28 6.39 11.10 23.31
N GLY A 29 5.88 10.42 22.28
CA GLY A 29 5.67 8.98 22.27
C GLY A 29 4.36 8.55 22.96
N LEU A 30 3.92 7.32 22.69
CA LEU A 30 2.65 6.78 23.18
C LEU A 30 2.61 6.63 24.70
N SER A 31 3.75 6.36 25.34
CA SER A 31 3.82 6.17 26.79
C SER A 31 3.44 7.43 27.59
N SER A 32 3.71 8.60 27.03
CA SER A 32 3.39 9.91 27.62
C SER A 32 1.92 10.29 27.40
N LEU A 33 1.22 9.70 26.45
CA LEU A 33 -0.18 10.01 26.17
C LEU A 33 -1.10 9.48 27.29
N THR A 34 -1.57 10.40 28.11
CA THR A 34 -2.62 10.16 29.11
C THR A 34 -3.83 11.05 28.81
N MET A 35 -5.01 10.68 29.35
CA MET A 35 -6.20 11.52 29.19
C MET A 35 -6.00 12.92 29.79
N SER A 36 -5.23 13.02 30.89
CA SER A 36 -4.93 14.31 31.54
C SER A 36 -3.96 15.14 30.70
N ALA A 37 -2.88 14.53 30.17
CA ALA A 37 -1.92 15.22 29.32
C ALA A 37 -2.58 15.73 28.03
N LEU A 38 -3.42 14.89 27.40
CA LEU A 38 -4.18 15.30 26.20
C LEU A 38 -5.16 16.44 26.51
N ALA A 39 -5.85 16.37 27.65
CA ALA A 39 -6.77 17.41 28.10
C ALA A 39 -6.06 18.74 28.35
N GLU A 40 -4.86 18.71 28.94
CA GLU A 40 -4.02 19.91 29.16
C GLU A 40 -3.64 20.55 27.85
N ARG A 41 -3.16 19.77 26.88
CA ARG A 41 -2.80 20.26 25.52
C ARG A 41 -3.98 20.91 24.81
N LEU A 42 -5.19 20.37 25.00
CA LEU A 42 -6.42 20.88 24.39
C LEU A 42 -7.11 21.99 25.18
N GLY A 43 -6.64 22.30 26.40
CA GLY A 43 -7.29 23.28 27.26
C GLY A 43 -8.68 22.85 27.75
N THR A 44 -8.91 21.54 27.92
CA THR A 44 -10.17 20.94 28.35
C THR A 44 -9.97 20.06 29.61
N SER A 45 -10.90 19.19 29.93
CA SER A 45 -10.81 18.24 31.05
C SER A 45 -10.64 16.80 30.57
N GLY A 46 -9.95 15.96 31.35
CA GLY A 46 -9.86 14.53 31.07
C GLY A 46 -11.22 13.84 31.02
N GLY A 47 -12.18 14.31 31.84
CA GLY A 47 -13.58 13.85 31.81
C GLY A 47 -14.28 14.15 30.49
N HIS A 48 -13.98 15.28 29.85
CA HIS A 48 -14.52 15.60 28.54
C HIS A 48 -14.00 14.65 27.45
N ILE A 49 -12.72 14.31 27.47
CA ILE A 49 -12.14 13.34 26.54
C ILE A 49 -12.75 11.95 26.78
N LEU A 50 -12.85 11.52 28.04
CA LEU A 50 -13.49 10.25 28.42
C LEU A 50 -14.96 10.18 28.01
N TYR A 51 -15.67 11.30 28.04
CA TYR A 51 -17.06 11.36 27.56
C TYR A 51 -17.17 10.98 26.08
N TYR A 52 -16.21 11.42 25.23
CA TYR A 52 -16.21 11.08 23.79
C TYR A 52 -15.73 9.67 23.49
N PHE A 53 -14.70 9.22 24.17
CA PHE A 53 -14.02 7.97 23.79
C PHE A 53 -14.24 6.82 24.78
N GLY A 54 -14.72 7.09 25.99
CA GLY A 54 -14.96 6.07 27.02
C GLY A 54 -13.69 5.52 27.66
N SER A 55 -12.64 5.23 26.91
CA SER A 55 -11.37 4.70 27.44
C SER A 55 -10.16 5.15 26.61
N LYS A 56 -8.96 4.94 27.16
CA LYS A 56 -7.71 5.18 26.42
C LYS A 56 -7.62 4.26 25.20
N ASP A 57 -7.99 3.00 25.31
CA ASP A 57 -7.92 2.04 24.21
C ASP A 57 -8.85 2.44 23.06
N LEU A 58 -10.05 2.91 23.37
CA LEU A 58 -10.98 3.41 22.37
C LEU A 58 -10.52 4.74 21.74
N LEU A 59 -9.85 5.61 22.50
CA LEU A 59 -9.19 6.81 21.94
C LEU A 59 -8.10 6.41 20.95
N LEU A 60 -7.22 5.45 21.31
CA LEU A 60 -6.14 5.00 20.44
C LEU A 60 -6.68 4.35 19.16
N LEU A 61 -7.71 3.52 19.28
CA LEU A 61 -8.40 2.93 18.13
C LEU A 61 -9.04 4.00 17.24
N ALA A 62 -9.71 4.99 17.84
CA ALA A 62 -10.31 6.09 17.07
C ALA A 62 -9.24 6.94 16.36
N ALA A 63 -8.09 7.21 16.99
CA ALA A 63 -6.98 7.92 16.38
C ALA A 63 -6.38 7.14 15.21
N LEU A 64 -6.21 5.82 15.36
CA LEU A 64 -5.76 4.96 14.27
C LEU A 64 -6.77 4.95 13.11
N ARG A 65 -8.05 4.72 13.36
CA ARG A 65 -9.10 4.76 12.33
C ARG A 65 -9.14 6.10 11.61
N TRP A 66 -9.00 7.19 12.33
CA TRP A 66 -8.97 8.53 11.74
C TRP A 66 -7.79 8.72 10.78
N SER A 67 -6.59 8.29 11.19
CA SER A 67 -5.40 8.36 10.33
C SER A 67 -5.49 7.41 9.13
N GLU A 68 -6.05 6.21 9.30
CA GLU A 68 -6.25 5.24 8.24
C GLU A 68 -7.33 5.67 7.24
N ALA A 69 -8.37 6.39 7.67
CA ALA A 69 -9.37 6.96 6.79
C ALA A 69 -8.75 7.96 5.80
N ALA A 70 -7.84 8.83 6.27
CA ALA A 70 -7.10 9.74 5.40
C ALA A 70 -6.26 8.98 4.36
N LEU A 71 -5.58 7.90 4.77
CA LEU A 71 -4.79 7.06 3.87
C LEU A 71 -5.65 6.26 2.89
N ALA A 72 -6.86 5.85 3.29
CA ALA A 72 -7.81 5.21 2.38
C ALA A 72 -8.23 6.15 1.24
N GLU A 73 -8.44 7.43 1.54
CA GLU A 73 -8.68 8.44 0.51
C GLU A 73 -7.47 8.63 -0.42
N GLU A 74 -6.25 8.67 0.14
CA GLU A 74 -5.02 8.77 -0.66
C GLU A 74 -4.82 7.53 -1.56
N ARG A 75 -5.08 6.31 -1.04
CA ARG A 75 -5.03 5.07 -1.84
C ARG A 75 -6.06 5.09 -2.96
N ARG A 76 -7.30 5.47 -2.67
CA ARG A 76 -8.38 5.58 -3.67
C ARG A 76 -7.98 6.58 -4.77
N ALA A 77 -7.46 7.75 -4.39
CA ALA A 77 -6.96 8.74 -5.33
C ALA A 77 -5.77 8.20 -6.15
N LEU A 78 -4.85 7.45 -5.54
CA LEU A 78 -3.74 6.82 -6.25
C LEU A 78 -4.22 5.77 -7.25
N LEU A 79 -5.14 4.89 -6.85
CA LEU A 79 -5.64 3.81 -7.70
C LEU A 79 -6.43 4.34 -8.90
N SER A 80 -7.10 5.50 -8.77
CA SER A 80 -7.82 6.15 -9.87
C SER A 80 -6.92 6.87 -10.87
N ARG A 81 -5.64 7.11 -10.57
CA ARG A 81 -4.73 7.84 -11.46
C ARG A 81 -4.46 7.10 -12.76
N ARG A 82 -4.30 7.86 -13.86
CA ARG A 82 -3.90 7.34 -15.18
C ARG A 82 -2.37 7.22 -15.29
N ILE A 83 -1.79 6.37 -14.44
CA ILE A 83 -0.38 5.99 -14.46
C ILE A 83 -0.25 4.47 -14.51
N THR A 84 0.95 3.96 -14.82
CA THR A 84 1.17 2.52 -14.94
C THR A 84 1.01 1.79 -13.61
N ALA A 85 0.70 0.48 -13.65
CA ALA A 85 0.53 -0.34 -12.46
C ALA A 85 1.81 -0.37 -11.60
N GLU A 86 2.98 -0.41 -12.23
CA GLU A 86 4.28 -0.38 -11.53
C GLU A 86 4.48 0.93 -10.75
N ARG A 87 4.11 2.07 -11.35
CA ARG A 87 4.17 3.37 -10.67
C ARG A 87 3.15 3.49 -9.54
N LYS A 88 1.97 2.88 -9.71
CA LYS A 88 0.99 2.82 -8.62
C LYS A 88 1.52 1.99 -7.46
N LEU A 89 2.10 0.83 -7.77
CA LEU A 89 2.69 -0.06 -6.78
C LEU A 89 3.82 0.61 -6.00
N ASP A 90 4.74 1.28 -6.68
CA ASP A 90 5.82 2.02 -6.01
C ASP A 90 5.28 3.10 -5.05
N ARG A 91 4.23 3.82 -5.46
CA ARG A 91 3.57 4.82 -4.59
C ARG A 91 2.77 4.18 -3.45
N PHE A 92 2.19 3.00 -3.68
CA PHE A 92 1.51 2.24 -2.63
C PHE A 92 2.49 1.85 -1.52
N LEU A 93 3.71 1.39 -1.87
CA LEU A 93 4.76 1.10 -0.89
C LEU A 93 5.10 2.33 -0.04
N LEU A 94 5.18 3.51 -0.67
CA LEU A 94 5.45 4.78 0.04
C LEU A 94 4.32 5.21 0.97
N LEU A 95 3.06 4.91 0.63
CA LEU A 95 1.92 5.18 1.50
C LEU A 95 1.87 4.20 2.69
N TYR A 96 2.27 2.95 2.45
CA TYR A 96 2.25 1.91 3.47
C TYR A 96 3.34 2.09 4.52
N LEU A 97 4.59 2.24 4.08
CA LEU A 97 5.75 2.29 4.95
C LEU A 97 5.75 3.51 5.88
N PRO A 98 6.32 3.39 7.08
CA PRO A 98 6.45 4.51 8.01
C PRO A 98 7.39 5.59 7.46
N ARG A 99 7.14 6.83 7.84
CA ARG A 99 7.98 7.99 7.49
C ARG A 99 9.30 8.03 8.26
N GLY A 100 9.44 7.19 9.26
CA GLY A 100 10.64 7.07 10.09
C GLY A 100 10.37 6.43 11.44
N PRO A 101 11.38 6.40 12.32
CA PRO A 101 11.22 6.00 13.72
C PRO A 101 10.15 6.85 14.40
N ARG A 102 9.33 6.26 15.25
CA ARG A 102 8.22 6.91 15.96
C ARG A 102 7.12 7.47 15.04
N ASP A 103 6.97 6.94 13.84
CA ASP A 103 5.77 7.25 13.05
C ASP A 103 4.52 6.98 13.90
N PRO A 104 3.67 7.99 14.17
CA PRO A 104 2.59 7.87 15.16
C PRO A 104 1.53 6.85 14.73
N ARG A 105 1.26 6.73 13.43
CA ARG A 105 0.34 5.72 12.89
C ARG A 105 0.85 4.32 13.16
N TRP A 106 2.11 4.05 12.81
CA TRP A 106 2.73 2.76 13.02
C TRP A 106 2.95 2.42 14.51
N THR A 107 3.19 3.44 15.34
CA THR A 107 3.22 3.28 16.80
C THR A 107 1.86 2.80 17.31
N LEU A 108 0.76 3.36 16.78
CA LEU A 108 -0.60 2.91 17.12
C LEU A 108 -0.88 1.50 16.62
N TRP A 109 -0.44 1.13 15.42
CA TRP A 109 -0.58 -0.23 14.89
C TRP A 109 0.10 -1.27 15.80
N ILE A 110 1.35 -1.04 16.19
CA ILE A 110 2.09 -1.93 17.08
C ILE A 110 1.38 -2.06 18.44
N GLU A 111 0.88 -0.96 18.99
CA GLU A 111 0.14 -0.96 20.24
C GLU A 111 -1.19 -1.70 20.11
N LEU A 112 -1.90 -1.55 18.99
CA LEU A 112 -3.13 -2.28 18.72
C LEU A 112 -2.85 -3.79 18.66
N TRP A 113 -1.84 -4.21 17.90
CA TRP A 113 -1.46 -5.63 17.80
C TRP A 113 -1.11 -6.23 19.16
N ALA A 114 -0.41 -5.49 20.02
CA ALA A 114 -0.09 -5.96 21.38
C ALA A 114 -1.33 -6.14 22.26
N ARG A 115 -2.43 -5.44 21.99
CA ARG A 115 -3.68 -5.46 22.78
C ARG A 115 -4.78 -6.35 22.21
N THR A 116 -4.69 -6.70 20.94
CA THR A 116 -5.68 -7.55 20.24
C THR A 116 -5.85 -8.93 20.91
N PRO A 117 -4.77 -9.64 21.33
CA PRO A 117 -4.96 -10.88 22.07
C PRO A 117 -5.76 -10.64 23.36
N GLY A 118 -6.97 -11.20 23.42
CA GLY A 118 -7.87 -11.04 24.58
C GLY A 118 -8.88 -9.88 24.50
N ASN A 119 -8.90 -9.15 23.36
CA ASN A 119 -9.90 -8.10 23.11
C ASN A 119 -10.49 -8.23 21.71
N SER A 120 -11.64 -8.91 21.60
CA SER A 120 -12.30 -9.19 20.31
C SER A 120 -12.67 -7.93 19.55
N ALA A 121 -13.11 -6.87 20.24
CA ALA A 121 -13.49 -5.61 19.58
C ALA A 121 -12.29 -4.91 18.92
N LEU A 122 -11.10 -5.00 19.51
CA LEU A 122 -9.87 -4.51 18.88
C LEU A 122 -9.46 -5.41 17.72
N GLY A 123 -9.65 -6.74 17.83
CA GLY A 123 -9.39 -7.70 16.75
C GLY A 123 -10.26 -7.44 15.52
N GLU A 124 -11.56 -7.28 15.71
CA GLU A 124 -12.50 -6.97 14.62
C GLU A 124 -12.12 -5.64 13.91
N ALA A 125 -11.75 -4.63 14.70
CA ALA A 125 -11.33 -3.35 14.15
C ALA A 125 -10.02 -3.44 13.37
N GLN A 126 -9.07 -4.25 13.85
CA GLN A 126 -7.83 -4.53 13.14
C GLN A 126 -8.11 -5.22 11.80
N GLU A 127 -8.91 -6.29 11.80
CA GLU A 127 -9.27 -7.03 10.59
C GLU A 127 -9.96 -6.13 9.53
N GLU A 128 -10.79 -5.19 9.98
CA GLU A 128 -11.42 -4.21 9.09
C GLU A 128 -10.39 -3.32 8.39
N LEU A 129 -9.42 -2.79 9.15
CA LEU A 129 -8.38 -1.91 8.62
C LEU A 129 -7.41 -2.67 7.70
N ASP A 130 -6.98 -3.87 8.10
CA ASP A 130 -6.09 -4.74 7.31
C ASP A 130 -6.75 -5.14 5.98
N ARG A 131 -8.05 -5.46 6.01
CA ARG A 131 -8.82 -5.79 4.82
C ARG A 131 -8.80 -4.66 3.79
N GLY A 132 -8.94 -3.40 4.20
CA GLY A 132 -8.91 -2.27 3.28
C GLY A 132 -7.56 -2.13 2.54
N TRP A 133 -6.45 -2.40 3.20
CA TRP A 133 -5.14 -2.42 2.57
C TRP A 133 -4.98 -3.61 1.62
N HIS A 134 -5.46 -4.79 2.02
CA HIS A 134 -5.39 -6.00 1.22
C HIS A 134 -6.20 -5.87 -0.07
N GLU A 135 -7.47 -5.46 0.01
CA GLU A 135 -8.35 -5.28 -1.14
C GLU A 135 -7.81 -4.27 -2.16
N ASP A 136 -7.27 -3.15 -1.67
CA ASP A 136 -6.66 -2.12 -2.53
C ASP A 136 -5.41 -2.63 -3.26
N LEU A 137 -4.55 -3.41 -2.58
CA LEU A 137 -3.36 -3.99 -3.20
C LEU A 137 -3.71 -5.10 -4.17
N GLU A 138 -4.62 -5.99 -3.80
CA GLU A 138 -5.13 -7.06 -4.67
C GLU A 138 -5.72 -6.49 -5.96
N ALA A 139 -6.59 -5.47 -5.85
CA ALA A 139 -7.18 -4.80 -7.01
C ALA A 139 -6.12 -4.17 -7.92
N LEU A 140 -5.09 -3.57 -7.35
CA LEU A 140 -3.96 -3.00 -8.10
C LEU A 140 -3.21 -4.09 -8.88
N LEU A 141 -2.91 -5.22 -8.25
CA LEU A 141 -2.18 -6.33 -8.86
C LEU A 141 -3.03 -6.99 -9.97
N ALA A 142 -4.31 -7.26 -9.69
CA ALA A 142 -5.24 -7.82 -10.66
C ALA A 142 -5.38 -6.93 -11.91
N ALA A 143 -5.53 -5.61 -11.72
CA ALA A 143 -5.56 -4.65 -12.82
C ALA A 143 -4.24 -4.58 -13.59
N GLY A 144 -3.11 -4.84 -12.93
CA GLY A 144 -1.80 -4.97 -13.58
C GLY A 144 -1.70 -6.19 -14.49
N VAL A 145 -2.22 -7.33 -14.06
CA VAL A 145 -2.30 -8.56 -14.87
C VAL A 145 -3.25 -8.37 -16.05
N GLU A 146 -4.46 -7.87 -15.81
CA GLU A 146 -5.47 -7.62 -16.86
C GLU A 146 -4.92 -6.73 -17.98
N ARG A 147 -4.15 -5.70 -17.63
CA ARG A 147 -3.53 -4.77 -18.60
C ARG A 147 -2.18 -5.25 -19.15
N ARG A 148 -1.81 -6.51 -18.94
CA ARG A 148 -0.55 -7.10 -19.37
C ARG A 148 0.68 -6.28 -18.94
N ARG A 149 0.63 -5.73 -17.73
CA ARG A 149 1.80 -5.08 -17.10
C ARG A 149 2.58 -6.07 -16.24
N PHE A 150 1.86 -6.99 -15.62
CA PHE A 150 2.41 -8.09 -14.83
C PHE A 150 2.08 -9.42 -15.49
N ALA A 151 2.98 -10.39 -15.37
CA ALA A 151 2.72 -11.76 -15.74
C ALA A 151 1.55 -12.33 -14.89
N PRO A 152 0.85 -13.37 -15.36
CA PRO A 152 -0.22 -14.00 -14.59
C PRO A 152 0.26 -14.38 -13.18
N LEU A 153 -0.50 -13.99 -12.16
CA LEU A 153 -0.23 -14.24 -10.75
C LEU A 153 -1.56 -14.31 -9.96
N ASP A 154 -1.52 -14.96 -8.81
CA ASP A 154 -2.59 -14.89 -7.82
C ASP A 154 -2.47 -13.56 -7.07
N ALA A 155 -3.35 -12.60 -7.39
CA ALA A 155 -3.29 -11.25 -6.85
C ALA A 155 -3.53 -11.22 -5.33
N GLY A 156 -4.46 -12.04 -4.82
CA GLY A 156 -4.76 -12.12 -3.39
C GLY A 156 -3.59 -12.70 -2.59
N ALA A 157 -3.02 -13.82 -3.05
CA ALA A 157 -1.86 -14.42 -2.41
C ALA A 157 -0.66 -13.47 -2.42
N ARG A 158 -0.39 -12.79 -3.53
CA ARG A 158 0.71 -11.82 -3.63
C ARG A 158 0.48 -10.57 -2.76
N ALA A 159 -0.76 -10.10 -2.66
CA ALA A 159 -1.10 -9.02 -1.74
C ALA A 159 -0.78 -9.40 -0.29
N SER A 160 -1.21 -10.59 0.14
CA SER A 160 -0.92 -11.10 1.49
C SER A 160 0.57 -11.21 1.78
N GLU A 161 1.36 -11.79 0.86
CA GLU A 161 2.81 -11.92 1.01
C GLU A 161 3.52 -10.56 1.10
N LEU A 162 3.13 -9.61 0.25
CA LEU A 162 3.72 -8.26 0.26
C LEU A 162 3.35 -7.51 1.53
N LEU A 163 2.10 -7.56 1.99
CA LEU A 163 1.68 -6.88 3.21
C LEU A 163 2.41 -7.44 4.43
N ALA A 164 2.52 -8.76 4.56
CA ALA A 164 3.29 -9.38 5.65
C ALA A 164 4.77 -8.93 5.67
N LEU A 165 5.39 -8.80 4.49
CA LEU A 165 6.75 -8.26 4.39
C LEU A 165 6.79 -6.79 4.80
N LEU A 166 5.85 -5.98 4.34
CA LEU A 166 5.78 -4.55 4.63
C LEU A 166 5.55 -4.29 6.12
N ASP A 167 4.75 -5.12 6.80
CA ASP A 167 4.56 -5.08 8.25
C ASP A 167 5.87 -5.31 9.00
N GLY A 168 6.61 -6.34 8.59
CA GLY A 168 7.92 -6.64 9.17
C GLY A 168 8.92 -5.50 8.97
N LEU A 169 8.99 -4.92 7.77
CA LEU A 169 9.85 -3.78 7.46
C LEU A 169 9.45 -2.54 8.27
N SER A 170 8.16 -2.26 8.33
CA SER A 170 7.62 -1.10 9.05
C SER A 170 7.90 -1.18 10.55
N THR A 171 7.70 -2.35 11.14
CA THR A 171 8.02 -2.60 12.55
C THR A 171 9.51 -2.32 12.83
N ARG A 172 10.42 -2.80 11.98
CA ARG A 172 11.87 -2.56 12.14
C ARG A 172 12.23 -1.08 12.06
N VAL A 173 11.63 -0.34 11.13
CA VAL A 173 11.84 1.11 11.00
C VAL A 173 11.38 1.85 12.26
N VAL A 174 10.17 1.57 12.74
CA VAL A 174 9.58 2.24 13.91
C VAL A 174 10.35 1.95 15.19
N LEU A 175 10.82 0.70 15.35
CA LEU A 175 11.65 0.29 16.49
C LEU A 175 13.11 0.76 16.38
N GLY A 176 13.49 1.45 15.29
CA GLY A 176 14.86 1.94 15.10
C GLY A 176 15.88 0.84 14.90
N GLN A 177 15.47 -0.36 14.49
CA GLN A 177 16.35 -1.51 14.25
C GLN A 177 17.11 -1.44 12.91
N GLU A 178 16.66 -0.60 12.01
CA GLU A 178 17.35 -0.30 10.74
C GLU A 178 18.25 0.93 10.94
N SER A 179 19.39 0.95 10.28
CA SER A 179 20.51 1.88 10.44
C SER A 179 20.06 3.35 10.53
N GLY A 180 19.74 3.80 11.73
CA GLY A 180 19.42 5.19 11.98
C GLY A 180 17.97 5.58 11.58
N ARG A 181 17.77 6.90 11.42
CA ARG A 181 16.45 7.53 11.21
C ARG A 181 15.96 7.49 9.76
N ASP A 182 16.62 6.73 8.88
CA ASP A 182 16.36 6.74 7.45
C ASP A 182 15.47 5.56 7.04
N PRO A 183 14.25 5.77 6.54
CA PRO A 183 13.37 4.71 6.07
C PRO A 183 13.72 4.19 4.65
N ARG A 184 14.70 4.82 3.95
CA ARG A 184 15.07 4.44 2.58
C ARG A 184 15.49 2.98 2.43
N PRO A 185 16.26 2.37 3.35
CA PRO A 185 16.59 0.95 3.27
C PRO A 185 15.36 0.04 3.23
N ALA A 186 14.34 0.30 4.04
CA ALA A 186 13.10 -0.47 4.04
C ALA A 186 12.37 -0.38 2.69
N LEU A 187 12.30 0.81 2.08
CA LEU A 187 11.71 1.01 0.76
C LEU A 187 12.48 0.25 -0.33
N GLU A 188 13.81 0.24 -0.28
CA GLU A 188 14.63 -0.50 -1.25
C GLU A 188 14.44 -2.02 -1.11
N VAL A 189 14.31 -2.54 0.10
CA VAL A 189 13.98 -3.95 0.35
C VAL A 189 12.59 -4.27 -0.17
N ALA A 190 11.59 -3.41 0.09
CA ALA A 190 10.24 -3.57 -0.43
C ALA A 190 10.21 -3.58 -1.97
N ARG A 191 10.91 -2.65 -2.62
CA ARG A 191 11.07 -2.62 -4.09
C ARG A 191 11.75 -3.88 -4.62
N SER A 192 12.76 -4.39 -3.92
CA SER A 192 13.44 -5.63 -4.30
C SER A 192 12.50 -6.82 -4.22
N ALA A 193 11.70 -6.92 -3.16
CA ALA A 193 10.69 -7.97 -3.01
C ALA A 193 9.62 -7.89 -4.11
N VAL A 194 9.13 -6.68 -4.43
CA VAL A 194 8.20 -6.48 -5.55
C VAL A 194 8.79 -7.03 -6.85
N ARG A 195 10.06 -6.72 -7.18
CA ARG A 195 10.72 -7.26 -8.38
C ARG A 195 10.86 -8.78 -8.38
N ALA A 196 11.01 -9.39 -7.21
CA ALA A 196 11.10 -10.84 -7.08
C ALA A 196 9.76 -11.56 -7.16
N LEU A 197 8.70 -10.95 -6.62
CA LEU A 197 7.36 -11.55 -6.50
C LEU A 197 6.44 -11.23 -7.68
N ILE A 198 6.68 -10.11 -8.37
CA ILE A 198 5.83 -9.61 -9.45
C ILE A 198 6.67 -9.47 -10.71
N THR A 199 6.60 -10.48 -11.56
CA THR A 199 7.31 -10.48 -12.84
C THR A 199 6.62 -9.55 -13.84
N PRO A 200 7.35 -8.66 -14.53
CA PRO A 200 6.79 -7.90 -15.64
C PRO A 200 6.22 -8.82 -16.72
N TYR A 201 5.19 -8.37 -17.43
CA TYR A 201 4.69 -9.08 -18.58
C TYR A 201 5.75 -9.06 -19.69
N ALA A 202 6.13 -10.23 -20.20
CA ALA A 202 7.09 -10.32 -21.31
C ALA A 202 6.41 -9.84 -22.59
N THR A 203 6.80 -8.68 -23.10
CA THR A 203 6.43 -8.19 -24.42
C THR A 203 7.39 -8.81 -25.44
N GLY A 204 6.99 -9.84 -26.16
CA GLY A 204 7.75 -10.30 -27.31
C GLY A 204 8.01 -11.80 -27.38
N ALA A 205 7.07 -12.53 -27.98
CA ALA A 205 7.30 -13.76 -28.76
C ALA A 205 6.10 -14.08 -29.69
N ASP A 206 4.96 -13.40 -29.54
CA ASP A 206 3.75 -13.79 -30.25
C ASP A 206 3.45 -12.99 -31.53
N ASP A 207 4.17 -11.90 -31.83
CA ASP A 207 3.94 -11.08 -33.03
C ASP A 207 4.75 -11.51 -34.26
N GLU A 208 5.73 -12.43 -34.13
CA GLU A 208 6.52 -12.91 -35.28
C GLU A 208 5.94 -14.14 -35.99
N GLN A 209 4.92 -14.81 -35.45
CA GLN A 209 4.37 -16.03 -36.07
C GLN A 209 3.13 -15.80 -36.93
N ASN A 210 2.60 -14.59 -37.05
CA ASN A 210 1.41 -14.31 -37.88
C ASN A 210 1.70 -13.50 -39.15
N GLY A 211 2.96 -13.41 -39.55
CA GLY A 211 3.43 -12.64 -40.74
C GLY A 211 3.80 -13.45 -41.97
N VAL A 212 3.49 -14.76 -42.06
CA VAL A 212 3.81 -15.53 -43.26
C VAL A 212 2.54 -16.19 -43.79
N GLY A 213 2.06 -15.67 -44.91
CA GLY A 213 1.14 -16.40 -45.77
C GLY A 213 -0.07 -15.63 -46.26
N ASN A 214 0.08 -14.77 -47.21
CA ASN A 214 -0.82 -14.71 -48.36
C ASN A 214 -0.28 -13.72 -49.44
N GLY A 215 0.50 -14.27 -50.37
CA GLY A 215 0.73 -13.65 -51.68
C GLY A 215 -0.20 -14.30 -52.71
N PRO A 216 -0.91 -13.49 -53.51
CA PRO A 216 -1.87 -14.06 -54.47
C PRO A 216 -1.14 -14.64 -55.70
N GLY A 217 -1.62 -15.81 -56.12
CA GLY A 217 -1.26 -16.41 -57.39
C GLY A 217 -1.57 -15.53 -58.60
N GLY A 218 -0.61 -15.40 -59.47
CA GLY A 218 -0.76 -14.85 -60.82
C GLY A 218 -0.41 -15.96 -61.78
N ALA A 219 -1.46 -16.45 -62.48
CA ALA A 219 -1.30 -17.28 -63.68
C ALA A 219 -0.75 -16.44 -64.84
N ASP A 220 0.16 -16.98 -65.62
CA ASP A 220 0.16 -16.70 -67.05
C ASP A 220 0.79 -17.84 -67.86
N ASP A 221 0.24 -17.96 -69.09
CA ASP A 221 0.26 -18.98 -70.09
C ASP A 221 1.61 -19.27 -70.72
N GLY A 222 1.75 -20.48 -71.22
CA GLY A 222 2.52 -21.20 -72.14
C GLY A 222 3.20 -20.48 -73.35
N PRO A 223 3.64 -21.13 -74.44
CA PRO A 223 3.78 -22.55 -74.72
C PRO A 223 5.17 -23.00 -75.28
N SER A 224 5.35 -24.32 -75.27
CA SER A 224 6.11 -25.18 -76.21
C SER A 224 7.34 -24.65 -76.95
N VAL A 225 8.41 -25.46 -77.01
CA VAL A 225 8.96 -26.12 -78.21
C VAL A 225 10.15 -27.02 -77.86
N THR A 226 9.96 -28.29 -78.17
CA THR A 226 10.86 -29.31 -78.73
C THR A 226 12.39 -29.23 -78.59
N GLY A 227 12.95 -30.37 -78.19
CA GLY A 227 14.21 -30.75 -78.86
C GLY A 227 15.18 -31.56 -77.99
N ASN A 228 15.07 -32.86 -78.14
CA ASN A 228 16.16 -33.82 -78.36
C ASN A 228 17.17 -34.15 -77.24
N ALA A 229 17.10 -35.39 -76.89
CA ALA A 229 18.23 -36.18 -76.37
C ALA A 229 19.23 -36.46 -77.52
N PRO A 230 20.39 -37.11 -77.30
CA PRO A 230 20.79 -38.05 -76.26
C PRO A 230 22.29 -37.99 -75.85
N ASP A 231 22.58 -38.81 -74.89
CA ASP A 231 23.68 -39.80 -74.89
C ASP A 231 24.95 -39.59 -74.08
N SER A 232 25.24 -40.65 -73.43
CA SER A 232 26.50 -41.30 -73.05
C SER A 232 27.38 -40.64 -71.95
N ALA A 233 27.48 -41.32 -70.88
CA ALA A 233 28.38 -42.44 -70.56
C ALA A 233 29.69 -42.04 -69.85
N THR A 234 29.91 -42.76 -68.77
CA THR A 234 31.20 -43.23 -68.22
C THR A 234 32.10 -42.23 -67.49
N SER A 235 32.30 -42.34 -66.31
CA SER A 235 33.21 -43.15 -65.46
C SER A 235 32.99 -42.88 -63.98
#